data_356946876e414491fd903443a1bd703a
#
_entry.id   356946876e414491fd903443a1bd703a
#
_cell.length_a   1.000
_cell.length_b   1.000
_cell.length_c   1.000
_cell.angle_alpha   90.00
_cell.angle_beta   90.00
_cell.angle_gamma   90.00
#
_symmetry.space_group_name_H-M   'P 1'
#
loop_
_entity.id
_entity.type
_entity.pdbx_description
1 polymer ?
#
loop_
_entity_poly.entity_id
_entity_poly.type
_entity_poly.pdbx_seq_one_letter_code
_entity_poly.pdbx_strand_id
1 'polypeptide(L)'
;MNILIITTYFPPDTAVAAVRPYMFAKYLLQFGHQVTVLRSGQLQRMPDHSYSIPEGLRVISYFGDDSPSESFARDGSYKLRKNSISFLPLAIRSSRFCRACIWSAYFPIWMLRSKIRFAKQKKVLDALRDEHFDVVFATYCDLENIWAGSYAAELFGCKWIMDLRDPIPIHDISGGPIQNILERIQDRALSRADACTVVSDGVRNSSRGLRTSNKVHTIYNGYDLIPGAFQTSEALPGVLSICYAGTVYGGSQTIVPLLLALRQLNEQGQIQLDRVRLEYAGTNFNCLLAEAKALHMEQCLTDHGYVTREEAARLQSRSDIFLVLSWNKKDQLGILTGKFYEGIRAGKPILSIIKGEIPNSELYQINQRFGYGFCYEESRDAELFPQLCDFLLQAYIQKMEHGALDYAPSEELSTHFRYDTLTQRLEAICMELVYEETPG
;
A
#
# COMPACT_ATOMS: atom_id res chain seq x y z
N MET A 1 -7.53 2.18 27.37
CA MET A 1 -8.02 3.39 26.68
C MET A 1 -9.24 3.05 25.84
N ASN A 2 -10.11 4.06 25.62
CA ASN A 2 -11.21 4.00 24.68
C ASN A 2 -10.78 4.72 23.39
N ILE A 3 -10.69 4.00 22.29
CA ILE A 3 -10.13 4.51 21.03
C ILE A 3 -11.21 4.51 19.94
N LEU A 4 -11.40 5.66 19.29
CA LEU A 4 -12.27 5.80 18.13
C LEU A 4 -11.43 5.82 16.84
N ILE A 5 -11.64 4.84 15.97
CA ILE A 5 -11.01 4.78 14.65
C ILE A 5 -12.00 5.30 13.59
N ILE A 6 -11.63 6.35 12.86
CA ILE A 6 -12.44 6.91 11.75
C ILE A 6 -11.80 6.53 10.43
N THR A 7 -12.53 5.81 9.58
CA THR A 7 -12.06 5.33 8.27
C THR A 7 -13.19 5.27 7.25
N THR A 8 -12.84 5.35 5.96
CA THR A 8 -13.80 5.10 4.88
C THR A 8 -13.94 3.60 4.62
N TYR A 9 -12.81 2.89 4.58
CA TYR A 9 -12.73 1.47 4.22
C TYR A 9 -12.50 0.62 5.47
N PHE A 10 -13.34 -0.41 5.64
CA PHE A 10 -13.20 -1.40 6.72
C PHE A 10 -13.91 -2.69 6.29
N PRO A 11 -13.50 -3.89 6.75
CA PRO A 11 -14.18 -5.13 6.40
C PRO A 11 -15.72 -5.04 6.60
N PRO A 12 -16.51 -5.69 5.70
CA PRO A 12 -16.13 -6.65 4.67
C PRO A 12 -15.65 -6.05 3.34
N ASP A 13 -15.36 -4.73 3.24
CA ASP A 13 -14.78 -4.15 2.04
C ASP A 13 -13.38 -4.70 1.76
N THR A 14 -13.13 -5.16 0.53
CA THR A 14 -11.86 -5.76 0.10
C THR A 14 -10.80 -4.76 -0.37
N ALA A 15 -11.07 -3.47 -0.23
CA ALA A 15 -10.09 -2.45 -0.56
C ALA A 15 -8.81 -2.66 0.26
N VAL A 16 -7.64 -2.58 -0.37
CA VAL A 16 -6.33 -2.62 0.33
C VAL A 16 -6.30 -1.58 1.46
N ALA A 17 -7.05 -0.49 1.27
CA ALA A 17 -7.26 0.56 2.24
C ALA A 17 -7.91 0.11 3.55
N ALA A 18 -8.67 -0.98 3.56
CA ALA A 18 -9.34 -1.51 4.74
C ALA A 18 -8.39 -2.25 5.70
N VAL A 19 -7.26 -2.76 5.20
CA VAL A 19 -6.36 -3.64 5.97
C VAL A 19 -5.75 -2.92 7.17
N ARG A 20 -5.17 -1.74 6.96
CA ARG A 20 -4.48 -0.99 8.03
C ARG A 20 -5.39 -0.63 9.21
N PRO A 21 -6.53 0.04 9.03
CA PRO A 21 -7.41 0.35 10.15
C PRO A 21 -8.00 -0.89 10.81
N TYR A 22 -8.24 -1.96 10.05
CA TYR A 22 -8.68 -3.24 10.60
C TYR A 22 -7.61 -3.88 11.50
N MET A 23 -6.37 -3.94 11.05
CA MET A 23 -5.27 -4.53 11.82
C MET A 23 -4.99 -3.74 13.10
N PHE A 24 -5.00 -2.41 13.04
CA PHE A 24 -4.89 -1.60 14.25
C PHE A 24 -6.05 -1.82 15.21
N ALA A 25 -7.30 -1.87 14.71
CA ALA A 25 -8.45 -2.17 15.56
C ALA A 25 -8.34 -3.54 16.23
N LYS A 26 -7.96 -4.58 15.46
CA LYS A 26 -7.77 -5.95 15.94
C LYS A 26 -6.73 -6.02 17.06
N TYR A 27 -5.55 -5.47 16.84
CA TYR A 27 -4.46 -5.58 17.81
C TYR A 27 -4.64 -4.66 19.02
N LEU A 28 -5.17 -3.45 18.85
CA LEU A 28 -5.53 -2.59 19.99
C LEU A 28 -6.56 -3.26 20.90
N LEU A 29 -7.55 -3.95 20.32
CA LEU A 29 -8.51 -4.75 21.09
C LEU A 29 -7.81 -5.90 21.84
N GLN A 30 -6.87 -6.61 21.19
CA GLN A 30 -6.07 -7.66 21.81
C GLN A 30 -5.16 -7.16 22.94
N PHE A 31 -4.71 -5.90 22.87
CA PHE A 31 -3.94 -5.24 23.93
C PHE A 31 -4.80 -4.75 25.09
N GLY A 32 -6.11 -5.02 25.05
CA GLY A 32 -7.05 -4.72 26.14
C GLY A 32 -7.69 -3.34 26.06
N HIS A 33 -7.59 -2.65 24.92
CA HIS A 33 -8.27 -1.38 24.72
C HIS A 33 -9.72 -1.60 24.26
N GLN A 34 -10.61 -0.65 24.55
CA GLN A 34 -11.93 -0.60 23.93
C GLN A 34 -11.81 0.15 22.60
N VAL A 35 -12.28 -0.47 21.54
CA VAL A 35 -12.15 0.09 20.20
C VAL A 35 -13.51 0.23 19.53
N THR A 36 -13.82 1.43 19.06
CA THR A 36 -14.99 1.72 18.23
C THR A 36 -14.50 2.17 16.85
N VAL A 37 -15.07 1.61 15.78
CA VAL A 37 -14.75 1.98 14.40
C VAL A 37 -15.94 2.68 13.77
N LEU A 38 -15.73 3.91 13.30
CA LEU A 38 -16.68 4.64 12.44
C LEU A 38 -16.24 4.48 10.98
N ARG A 39 -17.03 3.73 10.20
CA ARG A 39 -16.74 3.43 8.78
C ARG A 39 -17.83 3.98 7.84
N SER A 40 -17.54 3.96 6.53
CA SER A 40 -18.54 4.35 5.52
C SER A 40 -19.76 3.42 5.52
N GLY A 41 -19.60 2.12 5.55
CA GLY A 41 -20.65 1.13 5.31
C GLY A 41 -21.01 0.96 3.82
N GLN A 42 -20.49 1.81 2.93
CA GLN A 42 -20.62 1.61 1.48
C GLN A 42 -19.50 0.73 0.96
N LEU A 43 -19.83 -0.45 0.46
CA LEU A 43 -18.86 -1.36 -0.15
C LEU A 43 -18.38 -0.78 -1.49
N GLN A 44 -17.08 -0.65 -1.64
CA GLN A 44 -16.44 -0.21 -2.88
C GLN A 44 -16.06 -1.39 -3.78
N ARG A 45 -16.02 -2.60 -3.22
CA ARG A 45 -15.66 -3.86 -3.90
C ARG A 45 -16.54 -5.00 -3.37
N MET A 46 -16.46 -6.15 -4.03
CA MET A 46 -17.14 -7.37 -3.56
C MET A 46 -16.75 -7.65 -2.11
N PRO A 47 -17.71 -7.98 -1.24
CA PRO A 47 -17.40 -8.34 0.13
C PRO A 47 -16.49 -9.58 0.16
N ASP A 48 -15.52 -9.54 1.05
CA ASP A 48 -14.62 -10.65 1.34
C ASP A 48 -14.68 -10.94 2.83
N HIS A 49 -15.09 -12.13 3.19
CA HIS A 49 -15.23 -12.57 4.57
C HIS A 49 -13.93 -13.18 5.13
N SER A 50 -12.79 -13.03 4.44
CA SER A 50 -11.48 -13.46 4.96
C SER A 50 -11.04 -12.69 6.21
N TYR A 51 -11.62 -11.50 6.43
CA TYR A 51 -11.44 -10.73 7.65
C TYR A 51 -12.75 -10.73 8.46
N SER A 52 -12.85 -11.58 9.47
CA SER A 52 -13.95 -11.54 10.44
C SER A 52 -13.81 -10.36 11.39
N ILE A 53 -14.90 -9.71 11.72
CA ILE A 53 -14.91 -8.67 12.77
C ILE A 53 -14.60 -9.35 14.11
N PRO A 54 -13.54 -8.94 14.83
CA PRO A 54 -13.21 -9.50 16.13
C PRO A 54 -14.36 -9.32 17.14
N GLU A 55 -14.56 -10.32 17.99
CA GLU A 55 -15.50 -10.21 19.11
C GLU A 55 -15.11 -9.03 20.02
N GLY A 56 -16.08 -8.24 20.45
CA GLY A 56 -15.86 -7.04 21.25
C GLY A 56 -15.51 -5.77 20.44
N LEU A 57 -15.28 -5.86 19.13
CA LEU A 57 -15.09 -4.69 18.30
C LEU A 57 -16.43 -4.06 17.90
N ARG A 58 -16.66 -2.83 18.33
CA ARG A 58 -17.85 -2.06 17.93
C ARG A 58 -17.62 -1.38 16.60
N VAL A 59 -18.48 -1.64 15.60
CA VAL A 59 -18.41 -1.03 14.27
C VAL A 59 -19.69 -0.25 13.99
N ILE A 60 -19.56 1.02 13.61
CA ILE A 60 -20.66 1.94 13.31
C ILE A 60 -20.50 2.43 11.87
N SER A 61 -21.60 2.40 11.09
CA SER A 61 -21.61 2.84 9.70
C SER A 61 -22.40 4.13 9.54
N TYR A 62 -21.86 5.12 8.80
CA TYR A 62 -22.56 6.41 8.58
C TYR A 62 -23.39 6.47 7.28
N PHE A 63 -23.36 5.43 6.44
CA PHE A 63 -24.24 5.27 5.26
C PHE A 63 -25.23 4.10 5.37
N GLY A 64 -25.34 3.46 6.54
CA GLY A 64 -26.11 2.22 6.71
C GLY A 64 -25.21 0.99 6.51
N ASP A 65 -25.74 -0.19 6.80
CA ASP A 65 -24.95 -1.42 6.83
C ASP A 65 -24.83 -2.03 5.43
N ASP A 66 -23.57 -2.21 5.01
CA ASP A 66 -23.11 -3.02 3.89
C ASP A 66 -23.88 -2.88 2.56
N SER A 67 -24.42 -1.67 2.31
CA SER A 67 -25.06 -1.37 1.03
C SER A 67 -24.00 -1.25 -0.09
N PRO A 68 -24.18 -1.90 -1.25
CA PRO A 68 -23.33 -1.68 -2.42
C PRO A 68 -23.36 -0.19 -2.81
N SER A 69 -22.21 0.36 -3.21
CA SER A 69 -22.20 1.71 -3.79
C SER A 69 -23.08 1.75 -5.04
N GLU A 70 -23.72 2.89 -5.31
CA GLU A 70 -24.59 3.05 -6.52
C GLU A 70 -23.89 2.66 -7.83
N SER A 71 -22.54 2.80 -7.89
CA SER A 71 -21.73 2.37 -9.01
C SER A 71 -21.61 0.83 -9.13
N PHE A 72 -21.80 0.11 -8.01
CA PHE A 72 -21.78 -1.35 -7.97
C PHE A 72 -23.15 -1.95 -8.30
N ALA A 73 -24.22 -1.31 -7.83
CA ALA A 73 -25.59 -1.80 -8.04
C ALA A 73 -26.04 -1.76 -9.51
N ARG A 74 -25.41 -0.94 -10.36
CA ARG A 74 -25.82 -0.77 -11.76
C ARG A 74 -25.25 -1.76 -12.75
N ASP A 75 -24.18 -2.50 -12.45
CA ASP A 75 -23.45 -3.21 -13.52
C ASP A 75 -23.01 -4.64 -13.18
N GLY A 76 -23.36 -5.27 -12.07
CA GLY A 76 -23.12 -6.71 -11.75
C GLY A 76 -21.78 -7.30 -12.25
N SER A 77 -21.05 -6.56 -13.05
CA SER A 77 -19.74 -6.85 -13.59
C SER A 77 -18.72 -5.86 -13.02
N TYR A 78 -17.61 -6.38 -12.59
CA TYR A 78 -16.45 -5.64 -12.12
C TYR A 78 -15.82 -4.81 -13.27
N LYS A 79 -16.51 -3.78 -13.73
CA LYS A 79 -15.85 -2.74 -14.52
C LYS A 79 -15.11 -1.87 -13.51
N LEU A 80 -13.77 -2.08 -13.41
CA LEU A 80 -12.87 -1.02 -12.96
C LEU A 80 -13.47 0.29 -13.43
N ARG A 81 -13.77 1.20 -12.49
CA ARG A 81 -14.23 2.55 -12.81
C ARG A 81 -13.23 3.09 -13.82
N LYS A 82 -13.56 2.96 -15.12
CA LYS A 82 -12.78 3.60 -16.17
C LYS A 82 -12.75 5.04 -15.73
N ASN A 83 -11.56 5.53 -15.39
CA ASN A 83 -11.39 6.95 -15.08
C ASN A 83 -12.20 7.71 -16.09
N SER A 84 -12.99 8.70 -15.66
CA SER A 84 -13.86 9.51 -16.53
C SER A 84 -13.14 10.13 -17.72
N ILE A 85 -11.84 9.89 -17.83
CA ILE A 85 -10.89 10.34 -18.84
C ILE A 85 -10.53 9.22 -19.84
N SER A 86 -11.07 8.00 -19.67
CA SER A 86 -10.68 6.84 -20.53
C SER A 86 -11.04 7.01 -21.99
N PHE A 87 -11.96 7.92 -22.33
CA PHE A 87 -12.34 8.28 -23.70
C PHE A 87 -11.38 9.27 -24.37
N LEU A 88 -10.46 9.93 -23.61
CA LEU A 88 -9.50 10.85 -24.17
C LEU A 88 -8.25 10.14 -24.72
N PRO A 89 -7.66 10.57 -25.85
CA PRO A 89 -6.41 10.02 -26.37
C PRO A 89 -5.28 10.05 -25.33
N LEU A 90 -4.38 9.07 -25.40
CA LEU A 90 -3.29 8.89 -24.43
C LEU A 90 -2.41 10.16 -24.32
N ALA A 91 -2.16 10.83 -25.44
CA ALA A 91 -1.39 12.07 -25.50
C ALA A 91 -2.03 13.21 -24.70
N ILE A 92 -3.37 13.26 -24.66
CA ILE A 92 -4.11 14.28 -23.90
C ILE A 92 -4.07 13.91 -22.40
N ARG A 93 -4.16 12.62 -22.05
CA ARG A 93 -4.10 12.16 -20.65
C ARG A 93 -2.73 12.39 -20.01
N SER A 94 -1.66 12.33 -20.80
CA SER A 94 -0.29 12.53 -20.32
C SER A 94 0.09 13.99 -20.13
N SER A 95 -0.67 14.93 -20.73
CA SER A 95 -0.42 16.36 -20.62
C SER A 95 -0.71 16.88 -19.19
N ARG A 96 0.28 17.51 -18.56
CA ARG A 96 0.12 18.18 -17.23
C ARG A 96 -1.00 19.22 -17.27
N PHE A 97 -1.09 19.97 -18.37
CA PHE A 97 -2.11 21.00 -18.55
C PHE A 97 -3.53 20.42 -18.58
N CYS A 98 -3.76 19.34 -19.34
CA CYS A 98 -5.07 18.70 -19.40
C CYS A 98 -5.48 18.09 -18.06
N ARG A 99 -4.54 17.49 -17.32
CA ARG A 99 -4.79 16.99 -15.96
C ARG A 99 -5.16 18.12 -15.01
N ALA A 100 -4.47 19.24 -15.06
CA ALA A 100 -4.79 20.43 -14.25
C ALA A 100 -6.18 20.97 -14.56
N CYS A 101 -6.59 21.07 -15.83
CA CYS A 101 -7.94 21.49 -16.24
C CYS A 101 -9.02 20.52 -15.72
N ILE A 102 -8.80 19.21 -15.84
CA ILE A 102 -9.73 18.19 -15.37
C ILE A 102 -9.87 18.27 -13.84
N TRP A 103 -8.78 18.39 -13.12
CA TRP A 103 -8.79 18.55 -11.67
C TRP A 103 -9.47 19.86 -11.25
N SER A 104 -9.25 20.96 -11.98
CA SER A 104 -9.92 22.23 -11.70
C SER A 104 -11.44 22.14 -11.81
N ALA A 105 -11.94 21.36 -12.77
CA ALA A 105 -13.37 21.10 -12.91
C ALA A 105 -13.91 20.09 -11.86
N TYR A 106 -13.11 19.08 -11.50
CA TYR A 106 -13.51 18.02 -10.58
C TYR A 106 -13.39 18.43 -9.10
N PHE A 107 -12.43 19.30 -8.76
CA PHE A 107 -12.12 19.68 -7.38
C PHE A 107 -13.33 20.22 -6.59
N PRO A 108 -14.16 21.13 -7.12
CA PRO A 108 -15.37 21.58 -6.41
C PRO A 108 -16.34 20.45 -6.11
N ILE A 109 -16.51 19.51 -7.04
CA ILE A 109 -17.41 18.36 -6.89
C ILE A 109 -16.87 17.43 -5.81
N TRP A 110 -15.56 17.17 -5.82
CA TRP A 110 -14.89 16.35 -4.80
C TRP A 110 -15.00 16.99 -3.41
N MET A 111 -14.77 18.30 -3.30
CA MET A 111 -14.94 19.05 -2.05
C MET A 111 -16.37 18.98 -1.53
N LEU A 112 -17.38 19.12 -2.42
CA LEU A 112 -18.78 19.00 -2.04
C LEU A 112 -19.12 17.60 -1.54
N ARG A 113 -18.66 16.57 -2.22
CA ARG A 113 -18.83 15.16 -1.79
C ARG A 113 -18.23 14.91 -0.42
N SER A 114 -17.00 15.37 -0.17
CA SER A 114 -16.36 15.25 1.14
C SER A 114 -17.14 16.00 2.22
N LYS A 115 -17.68 17.19 1.94
CA LYS A 115 -18.57 17.91 2.89
C LYS A 115 -19.85 17.15 3.22
N ILE A 116 -20.51 16.55 2.22
CA ILE A 116 -21.73 15.75 2.42
C ILE A 116 -21.42 14.51 3.28
N ARG A 117 -20.32 13.83 3.02
CA ARG A 117 -19.88 12.67 3.82
C ARG A 117 -19.52 13.09 5.25
N PHE A 118 -18.79 14.18 5.40
CA PHE A 118 -18.49 14.74 6.72
C PHE A 118 -19.76 15.07 7.51
N ALA A 119 -20.78 15.67 6.88
CA ALA A 119 -22.05 15.96 7.55
C ALA A 119 -22.75 14.69 8.09
N LYS A 120 -22.63 13.56 7.36
CA LYS A 120 -23.13 12.26 7.84
C LYS A 120 -22.31 11.72 8.99
N GLN A 121 -20.98 11.77 8.91
CA GLN A 121 -20.09 11.40 10.00
C GLN A 121 -20.37 12.23 11.26
N LYS A 122 -20.50 13.56 11.08
CA LYS A 122 -20.83 14.48 12.16
C LYS A 122 -22.13 14.10 12.87
N LYS A 123 -23.19 13.73 12.13
CA LYS A 123 -24.46 13.30 12.73
C LYS A 123 -24.30 12.06 13.61
N VAL A 124 -23.45 11.11 13.20
CA VAL A 124 -23.16 9.91 14.01
C VAL A 124 -22.31 10.27 15.22
N LEU A 125 -21.29 11.11 15.05
CA LEU A 125 -20.45 11.58 16.16
C LEU A 125 -21.27 12.37 17.19
N ASP A 126 -22.19 13.23 16.75
CA ASP A 126 -23.11 13.96 17.64
C ASP A 126 -24.02 13.01 18.47
N ALA A 127 -24.40 11.87 17.91
CA ALA A 127 -25.16 10.83 18.63
C ALA A 127 -24.34 10.07 19.68
N LEU A 128 -23.01 10.11 19.57
CA LEU A 128 -22.07 9.51 20.53
C LEU A 128 -21.56 10.53 21.57
N ARG A 129 -22.12 11.73 21.64
CA ARG A 129 -21.61 12.84 22.44
C ARG A 129 -21.41 12.51 23.92
N ASP A 130 -22.24 11.63 24.48
CA ASP A 130 -22.21 11.24 25.90
C ASP A 130 -21.22 10.09 26.15
N GLU A 131 -20.56 9.58 25.11
CA GLU A 131 -19.54 8.56 25.24
C GLU A 131 -18.17 9.18 25.49
N HIS A 132 -17.29 8.44 26.16
CA HIS A 132 -15.93 8.85 26.45
C HIS A 132 -14.94 8.16 25.51
N PHE A 133 -14.08 8.94 24.89
CA PHE A 133 -12.94 8.46 24.13
C PHE A 133 -11.67 9.17 24.61
N ASP A 134 -10.57 8.42 24.72
CA ASP A 134 -9.26 8.96 25.06
C ASP A 134 -8.50 9.44 23.83
N VAL A 135 -8.66 8.71 22.72
CA VAL A 135 -7.96 8.97 21.45
C VAL A 135 -8.90 8.78 20.27
N VAL A 136 -8.83 9.70 19.31
CA VAL A 136 -9.38 9.56 17.96
C VAL A 136 -8.25 9.31 16.98
N PHE A 137 -8.27 8.17 16.27
CA PHE A 137 -7.37 7.85 15.16
C PHE A 137 -8.14 7.99 13.85
N ALA A 138 -7.83 9.00 13.04
CA ALA A 138 -8.53 9.26 11.78
C ALA A 138 -7.61 9.04 10.59
N THR A 139 -7.89 7.98 9.79
CA THR A 139 -7.08 7.65 8.62
C THR A 139 -7.57 8.36 7.37
N TYR A 140 -6.64 9.04 6.68
CA TYR A 140 -6.91 9.74 5.43
C TYR A 140 -7.17 8.74 4.29
N CYS A 141 -8.35 8.85 3.73
CA CYS A 141 -8.74 8.27 2.44
C CYS A 141 -9.36 9.36 1.55
N ASP A 142 -10.09 10.28 2.20
CA ASP A 142 -10.67 11.51 1.68
C ASP A 142 -10.70 12.55 2.81
N LEU A 143 -10.94 13.82 2.48
CA LEU A 143 -10.88 14.95 3.45
C LEU A 143 -11.88 14.83 4.59
N GLU A 144 -13.02 14.18 4.37
CA GLU A 144 -14.04 14.02 5.40
C GLU A 144 -13.53 13.34 6.66
N ASN A 145 -12.62 12.35 6.54
CA ASN A 145 -12.07 11.66 7.71
C ASN A 145 -11.18 12.57 8.54
N ILE A 146 -10.41 13.45 7.89
CA ILE A 146 -9.57 14.44 8.57
C ILE A 146 -10.43 15.47 9.31
N TRP A 147 -11.50 15.94 8.67
CA TRP A 147 -12.44 16.87 9.32
C TRP A 147 -13.20 16.19 10.46
N ALA A 148 -13.60 14.92 10.29
CA ALA A 148 -14.26 14.15 11.32
C ALA A 148 -13.34 13.87 12.52
N GLY A 149 -12.05 13.56 12.28
CA GLY A 149 -11.05 13.39 13.35
C GLY A 149 -10.89 14.66 14.18
N SER A 150 -10.67 15.79 13.52
CA SER A 150 -10.58 17.08 14.20
C SER A 150 -11.87 17.46 14.97
N TYR A 151 -13.05 17.19 14.36
CA TYR A 151 -14.33 17.44 15.01
C TYR A 151 -14.57 16.53 16.22
N ALA A 152 -14.29 15.24 16.08
CA ALA A 152 -14.46 14.27 17.16
C ALA A 152 -13.56 14.58 18.37
N ALA A 153 -12.30 14.95 18.12
CA ALA A 153 -11.38 15.36 19.20
C ALA A 153 -11.91 16.57 19.98
N GLU A 154 -12.44 17.56 19.28
CA GLU A 154 -13.05 18.73 19.92
C GLU A 154 -14.35 18.36 20.67
N LEU A 155 -15.19 17.49 20.09
CA LEU A 155 -16.47 17.07 20.66
C LEU A 155 -16.29 16.27 21.94
N PHE A 156 -15.32 15.34 21.97
CA PHE A 156 -15.06 14.44 23.09
C PHE A 156 -13.99 14.97 24.05
N GLY A 157 -13.30 16.07 23.73
CA GLY A 157 -12.22 16.62 24.52
C GLY A 157 -11.00 15.67 24.62
N CYS A 158 -10.72 14.91 23.57
CA CYS A 158 -9.71 13.86 23.55
C CYS A 158 -8.59 14.13 22.55
N LYS A 159 -7.56 13.29 22.55
CA LYS A 159 -6.40 13.40 21.65
C LYS A 159 -6.71 12.96 20.24
N TRP A 160 -6.12 13.61 19.25
CA TRP A 160 -6.30 13.29 17.84
C TRP A 160 -4.99 12.88 17.16
N ILE A 161 -4.97 11.65 16.61
CA ILE A 161 -3.93 11.15 15.73
C ILE A 161 -4.44 11.19 14.29
N MET A 162 -3.79 11.99 13.45
CA MET A 162 -4.03 12.06 12.02
C MET A 162 -3.19 11.00 11.30
N ASP A 163 -3.79 10.03 10.59
CA ASP A 163 -3.06 9.00 9.85
C ASP A 163 -3.09 9.27 8.35
N LEU A 164 -1.91 9.49 7.75
CA LEU A 164 -1.73 9.77 6.33
C LEU A 164 -1.14 8.55 5.62
N ARG A 165 -1.96 7.91 4.79
CA ARG A 165 -1.52 6.81 3.92
C ARG A 165 -0.94 7.32 2.61
N ASP A 166 -1.42 8.47 2.18
CA ASP A 166 -0.94 9.26 1.06
C ASP A 166 -0.92 10.73 1.51
N PRO A 167 -0.05 11.58 0.97
CA PRO A 167 -0.14 13.01 1.24
C PRO A 167 -1.45 13.58 0.69
N ILE A 168 -2.04 14.55 1.41
CA ILE A 168 -3.28 15.22 0.96
C ILE A 168 -3.08 15.95 -0.37
N PRO A 169 -1.94 16.63 -0.62
CA PRO A 169 -1.63 17.18 -1.92
C PRO A 169 -1.54 16.10 -3.01
N ILE A 170 -2.22 16.32 -4.12
CA ILE A 170 -2.32 15.34 -5.22
C ILE A 170 -1.12 15.50 -6.15
N HIS A 171 -0.34 14.44 -6.33
CA HIS A 171 0.88 14.45 -7.15
C HIS A 171 0.63 14.80 -8.63
N ASP A 172 -0.54 14.42 -9.15
CA ASP A 172 -0.88 14.65 -10.57
C ASP A 172 -1.05 16.12 -10.96
N ILE A 173 -1.13 17.05 -9.99
CA ILE A 173 -1.35 18.49 -10.21
C ILE A 173 -0.31 19.35 -9.50
N SER A 174 0.91 18.85 -9.36
CA SER A 174 2.01 19.58 -8.71
C SER A 174 2.20 20.98 -9.31
N GLY A 175 2.29 22.01 -8.45
CA GLY A 175 2.57 23.39 -8.80
C GLY A 175 1.39 24.28 -9.17
N GLY A 176 0.14 23.81 -8.97
CA GLY A 176 -1.06 24.63 -9.25
C GLY A 176 -1.75 25.19 -8.00
N PRO A 177 -2.76 26.10 -8.17
CA PRO A 177 -3.52 26.67 -7.04
C PRO A 177 -4.19 25.62 -6.16
N ILE A 178 -4.67 24.53 -6.74
CA ILE A 178 -5.31 23.40 -6.01
C ILE A 178 -4.29 22.74 -5.10
N GLN A 179 -3.06 22.51 -5.56
CA GLN A 179 -1.97 21.96 -4.77
C GLN A 179 -1.74 22.82 -3.51
N ASN A 180 -1.62 24.13 -3.67
CA ASN A 180 -1.43 25.05 -2.55
C ASN A 180 -2.60 25.02 -1.56
N ILE A 181 -3.84 24.85 -2.05
CA ILE A 181 -5.02 24.71 -1.17
C ILE A 181 -4.93 23.42 -0.36
N LEU A 182 -4.58 22.31 -1.01
CA LEU A 182 -4.46 21.01 -0.35
C LEU A 182 -3.31 20.97 0.67
N GLU A 183 -2.17 21.58 0.35
CA GLU A 183 -1.06 21.76 1.29
C GLU A 183 -1.49 22.54 2.53
N ARG A 184 -2.21 23.67 2.36
CA ARG A 184 -2.75 24.43 3.48
C ARG A 184 -3.75 23.64 4.31
N ILE A 185 -4.59 22.79 3.68
CA ILE A 185 -5.49 21.89 4.39
C ILE A 185 -4.70 20.90 5.22
N GLN A 186 -3.66 20.29 4.66
CA GLN A 186 -2.78 19.35 5.36
C GLN A 186 -2.06 20.02 6.54
N ASP A 187 -1.42 21.17 6.31
CA ASP A 187 -0.67 21.88 7.34
C ASP A 187 -1.59 22.35 8.48
N ARG A 188 -2.80 22.80 8.15
CA ARG A 188 -3.81 23.19 9.15
C ARG A 188 -4.29 21.97 9.95
N ALA A 189 -4.48 20.83 9.32
CA ALA A 189 -4.86 19.60 10.02
C ALA A 189 -3.72 19.13 10.94
N LEU A 190 -2.47 19.12 10.43
CA LEU A 190 -1.29 18.78 11.21
C LEU A 190 -1.08 19.69 12.43
N SER A 191 -1.34 21.01 12.30
CA SER A 191 -1.22 21.94 13.42
C SER A 191 -2.22 21.69 14.55
N ARG A 192 -3.38 21.10 14.22
CA ARG A 192 -4.47 20.78 15.19
C ARG A 192 -4.36 19.37 15.76
N ALA A 193 -3.73 18.46 15.04
CA ALA A 193 -3.51 17.09 15.51
C ALA A 193 -2.47 17.05 16.64
N ASP A 194 -2.68 16.19 17.61
CA ASP A 194 -1.71 15.93 18.69
C ASP A 194 -0.53 15.10 18.16
N ALA A 195 -0.80 14.13 17.27
CA ALA A 195 0.22 13.41 16.54
C ALA A 195 -0.25 13.14 15.09
N CYS A 196 0.71 12.80 14.22
CA CYS A 196 0.45 12.36 12.85
C CYS A 196 1.24 11.08 12.58
N THR A 197 0.59 10.07 12.02
CA THR A 197 1.26 8.87 11.52
C THR A 197 1.29 8.88 9.99
N VAL A 198 2.40 8.41 9.42
CA VAL A 198 2.60 8.28 7.97
C VAL A 198 3.06 6.87 7.64
N VAL A 199 2.73 6.37 6.43
CA VAL A 199 3.02 4.98 6.05
C VAL A 199 4.43 4.76 5.49
N SER A 200 5.20 5.82 5.29
CA SER A 200 6.57 5.75 4.77
C SER A 200 7.33 7.05 5.05
N ASP A 201 8.64 6.98 5.05
CA ASP A 201 9.48 8.17 5.16
C ASP A 201 9.37 9.06 3.90
N GLY A 202 9.04 8.46 2.75
CA GLY A 202 8.72 9.21 1.55
C GLY A 202 7.48 10.09 1.72
N VAL A 203 6.42 9.59 2.37
CA VAL A 203 5.25 10.43 2.73
C VAL A 203 5.64 11.50 3.74
N ARG A 204 6.43 11.17 4.77
CA ARG A 204 6.97 12.17 5.72
C ARG A 204 7.72 13.28 5.01
N ASN A 205 8.51 12.95 4.01
CA ASN A 205 9.33 13.90 3.25
C ASN A 205 8.57 14.61 2.12
N SER A 206 7.31 14.26 1.85
CA SER A 206 6.52 14.80 0.73
C SER A 206 6.18 16.28 0.87
N SER A 207 6.13 16.82 2.08
CA SER A 207 5.91 18.25 2.34
C SER A 207 6.83 18.78 3.43
N ARG A 208 7.03 20.12 3.44
CA ARG A 208 7.82 20.76 4.47
C ARG A 208 7.19 20.57 5.85
N GLY A 209 5.86 20.77 5.97
CA GLY A 209 5.15 20.64 7.25
C GLY A 209 5.33 19.26 7.88
N LEU A 210 5.14 18.20 7.12
CA LEU A 210 5.34 16.83 7.61
C LEU A 210 6.79 16.56 8.01
N ARG A 211 7.75 17.00 7.18
CA ARG A 211 9.18 16.75 7.41
C ARG A 211 9.74 17.44 8.66
N THR A 212 9.31 18.66 8.94
CA THR A 212 9.85 19.47 10.05
C THR A 212 9.09 19.33 11.36
N SER A 213 7.94 18.67 11.37
CA SER A 213 7.13 18.49 12.57
C SER A 213 7.66 17.31 13.41
N ASN A 214 7.85 17.55 14.72
CA ASN A 214 8.19 16.52 15.70
C ASN A 214 7.00 15.59 16.04
N LYS A 215 5.78 15.97 15.66
CA LYS A 215 4.57 15.18 15.88
C LYS A 215 4.37 14.05 14.84
N VAL A 216 5.24 13.97 13.82
CA VAL A 216 5.08 13.01 12.71
C VAL A 216 5.91 11.76 12.96
N HIS A 217 5.22 10.62 13.01
CA HIS A 217 5.79 9.30 13.25
C HIS A 217 5.59 8.39 12.03
N THR A 218 6.63 7.72 11.57
CA THR A 218 6.50 6.73 10.50
C THR A 218 6.08 5.39 11.08
N ILE A 219 4.84 4.97 10.76
CA ILE A 219 4.32 3.62 11.04
C ILE A 219 3.96 3.00 9.70
N TYR A 220 4.77 2.08 9.23
CA TYR A 220 4.60 1.42 7.95
C TYR A 220 3.26 0.67 7.84
N ASN A 221 2.84 0.34 6.62
CA ASN A 221 1.94 -0.78 6.43
C ASN A 221 2.67 -2.09 6.75
N GLY A 222 1.94 -3.18 6.87
CA GLY A 222 2.53 -4.43 7.28
C GLY A 222 1.75 -5.64 6.80
N TYR A 223 2.04 -6.76 7.44
CA TYR A 223 1.35 -8.03 7.24
C TYR A 223 0.93 -8.65 8.57
N ASP A 224 -0.04 -9.55 8.51
CA ASP A 224 -0.51 -10.33 9.63
C ASP A 224 -0.05 -11.78 9.50
N LEU A 225 0.29 -12.40 10.61
CA LEU A 225 0.52 -13.83 10.68
C LEU A 225 -0.84 -14.54 10.69
N ILE A 226 -1.27 -15.02 9.53
CA ILE A 226 -2.46 -15.87 9.45
C ILE A 226 -1.97 -17.31 9.56
N PRO A 227 -2.32 -18.05 10.63
CA PRO A 227 -1.95 -19.47 10.74
C PRO A 227 -2.44 -20.25 9.51
N GLY A 228 -1.54 -20.98 8.85
CA GLY A 228 -1.86 -21.82 7.69
C GLY A 228 -2.03 -21.09 6.35
N ALA A 229 -1.84 -19.77 6.29
CA ALA A 229 -2.00 -19.00 5.04
C ALA A 229 -0.96 -19.33 3.95
N PHE A 230 0.18 -19.87 4.32
CA PHE A 230 1.18 -20.40 3.40
C PHE A 230 1.41 -21.89 3.71
N GLN A 231 0.55 -22.76 3.21
CA GLN A 231 0.96 -24.13 3.00
C GLN A 231 2.09 -24.07 1.98
N THR A 232 3.24 -24.64 2.33
CA THR A 232 4.37 -24.82 1.43
C THR A 232 3.90 -25.62 0.22
N SER A 233 3.50 -24.91 -0.83
CA SER A 233 3.24 -25.53 -2.13
C SER A 233 4.58 -25.93 -2.69
N GLU A 234 4.68 -27.14 -3.22
CA GLU A 234 5.94 -27.63 -3.80
C GLU A 234 6.40 -26.67 -4.92
N ALA A 235 7.61 -26.17 -4.76
CA ALA A 235 8.26 -25.36 -5.78
C ALA A 235 8.41 -26.17 -7.08
N LEU A 236 8.36 -25.51 -8.23
CA LEU A 236 8.52 -26.17 -9.53
C LEU A 236 9.90 -26.82 -9.63
N PRO A 237 10.00 -28.17 -9.81
CA PRO A 237 11.31 -28.83 -9.88
C PRO A 237 12.09 -28.37 -11.13
N GLY A 238 13.37 -28.02 -10.96
CA GLY A 238 14.26 -27.67 -12.05
C GLY A 238 13.91 -26.40 -12.85
N VAL A 239 13.04 -25.54 -12.30
CA VAL A 239 12.65 -24.26 -12.89
C VAL A 239 12.74 -23.16 -11.85
N LEU A 240 13.52 -22.12 -12.11
CA LEU A 240 13.53 -20.90 -11.30
C LEU A 240 12.26 -20.09 -11.57
N SER A 241 11.40 -20.00 -10.58
CA SER A 241 10.10 -19.30 -10.68
C SER A 241 10.17 -17.97 -9.96
N ILE A 242 9.84 -16.88 -10.68
CA ILE A 242 9.75 -15.50 -10.19
C ILE A 242 8.29 -15.09 -10.28
N CYS A 243 7.63 -14.70 -9.19
CA CYS A 243 6.20 -14.40 -9.18
C CYS A 243 5.90 -12.94 -8.91
N TYR A 244 5.04 -12.35 -9.73
CA TYR A 244 4.37 -11.07 -9.46
C TYR A 244 2.86 -11.24 -9.47
N ALA A 245 2.20 -11.02 -8.35
CA ALA A 245 0.74 -11.05 -8.27
C ALA A 245 0.18 -9.66 -7.93
N GLY A 246 -0.46 -9.01 -8.90
CA GLY A 246 -1.03 -7.68 -8.69
C GLY A 246 -1.28 -6.88 -9.97
N THR A 247 -1.75 -5.65 -9.79
CA THR A 247 -1.95 -4.72 -10.90
C THR A 247 -0.62 -4.11 -11.34
N VAL A 248 -0.33 -4.12 -12.64
CA VAL A 248 0.80 -3.38 -13.21
C VAL A 248 0.36 -1.97 -13.56
N TYR A 249 1.09 -0.99 -13.05
CA TYR A 249 0.90 0.42 -13.37
C TYR A 249 1.79 0.80 -14.56
N GLY A 250 1.24 0.64 -15.76
CA GLY A 250 1.96 0.92 -17.01
C GLY A 250 2.61 2.31 -17.02
N GLY A 251 3.86 2.36 -17.48
CA GLY A 251 4.68 3.59 -17.49
C GLY A 251 5.36 3.92 -16.16
N SER A 252 4.88 3.41 -15.04
CA SER A 252 5.53 3.60 -13.71
C SER A 252 6.26 2.38 -13.20
N GLN A 253 5.97 1.21 -13.75
CA GLN A 253 6.61 -0.07 -13.41
C GLN A 253 7.17 -0.71 -14.67
N THR A 254 8.20 -1.54 -14.53
CA THR A 254 8.86 -2.23 -15.64
C THR A 254 9.52 -3.53 -15.18
N ILE A 255 9.59 -4.51 -16.07
CA ILE A 255 10.39 -5.74 -15.90
C ILE A 255 11.61 -5.78 -16.83
N VAL A 256 11.84 -4.71 -17.60
CA VAL A 256 12.92 -4.65 -18.60
C VAL A 256 14.30 -5.02 -18.00
N PRO A 257 14.73 -4.48 -16.84
CA PRO A 257 16.02 -4.84 -16.25
C PRO A 257 16.13 -6.35 -15.95
N LEU A 258 15.06 -6.97 -15.43
CA LEU A 258 15.01 -8.41 -15.17
C LEU A 258 15.19 -9.21 -16.47
N LEU A 259 14.44 -8.85 -17.52
CA LEU A 259 14.52 -9.55 -18.80
C LEU A 259 15.89 -9.39 -19.47
N LEU A 260 16.49 -8.20 -19.39
CA LEU A 260 17.83 -7.93 -19.90
C LEU A 260 18.89 -8.76 -19.17
N ALA A 261 18.82 -8.86 -17.85
CA ALA A 261 19.74 -9.65 -17.04
C ALA A 261 19.61 -11.14 -17.38
N LEU A 262 18.39 -11.68 -17.45
CA LEU A 262 18.16 -13.09 -17.85
C LEU A 262 18.66 -13.37 -19.27
N ARG A 263 18.43 -12.46 -20.23
CA ARG A 263 18.94 -12.60 -21.60
C ARG A 263 20.45 -12.63 -21.63
N GLN A 264 21.12 -11.68 -20.95
CA GLN A 264 22.58 -11.63 -20.88
C GLN A 264 23.18 -12.92 -20.30
N LEU A 265 22.63 -13.42 -19.19
CA LEU A 265 23.09 -14.68 -18.57
C LEU A 265 22.92 -15.88 -19.49
N ASN A 266 21.81 -15.93 -20.26
CA ASN A 266 21.58 -16.99 -21.24
C ASN A 266 22.55 -16.89 -22.44
N GLU A 267 22.79 -15.69 -22.99
CA GLU A 267 23.76 -15.46 -24.07
C GLU A 267 25.17 -15.83 -23.63
N GLN A 268 25.51 -15.69 -22.37
CA GLN A 268 26.77 -16.14 -21.77
C GLN A 268 26.81 -17.65 -21.47
N GLY A 269 25.72 -18.37 -21.71
CA GLY A 269 25.62 -19.81 -21.43
C GLY A 269 25.57 -20.18 -19.94
N GLN A 270 25.32 -19.20 -19.07
CA GLN A 270 25.30 -19.40 -17.61
C GLN A 270 23.94 -19.91 -17.10
N ILE A 271 22.87 -19.63 -17.81
CA ILE A 271 21.52 -20.13 -17.50
C ILE A 271 20.83 -20.67 -18.79
N GLN A 272 19.75 -21.41 -18.61
CA GLN A 272 18.87 -21.86 -19.68
C GLN A 272 17.49 -21.18 -19.49
N LEU A 273 17.04 -20.39 -20.47
CA LEU A 273 15.79 -19.62 -20.38
C LEU A 273 14.54 -20.50 -20.28
N ASP A 274 14.54 -21.70 -20.82
CA ASP A 274 13.45 -22.68 -20.69
C ASP A 274 13.29 -23.19 -19.25
N ARG A 275 14.29 -22.97 -18.38
CA ARG A 275 14.27 -23.25 -16.94
C ARG A 275 14.01 -22.00 -16.08
N VAL A 276 13.57 -20.90 -16.66
CA VAL A 276 13.19 -19.69 -15.92
C VAL A 276 11.76 -19.31 -16.28
N ARG A 277 10.96 -19.00 -15.27
CA ARG A 277 9.56 -18.57 -15.44
C ARG A 277 9.27 -17.32 -14.65
N LEU A 278 8.66 -16.32 -15.33
CA LEU A 278 8.04 -15.17 -14.71
C LEU A 278 6.53 -15.40 -14.67
N GLU A 279 6.04 -15.78 -13.50
CA GLU A 279 4.63 -16.07 -13.23
C GLU A 279 3.89 -14.78 -12.90
N TYR A 280 2.91 -14.43 -13.71
CA TYR A 280 2.09 -13.24 -13.50
C TYR A 280 0.64 -13.59 -13.17
N ALA A 281 0.08 -12.96 -12.14
CA ALA A 281 -1.35 -13.01 -11.85
C ALA A 281 -1.89 -11.60 -11.54
N GLY A 282 -2.89 -11.14 -12.31
CA GLY A 282 -3.43 -9.80 -12.07
C GLY A 282 -4.03 -9.12 -13.29
N THR A 283 -3.99 -7.80 -13.29
CA THR A 283 -4.53 -6.97 -14.36
C THR A 283 -3.43 -6.19 -15.07
N ASN A 284 -3.60 -5.91 -16.37
CA ASN A 284 -2.66 -5.21 -17.24
C ASN A 284 -1.43 -6.02 -17.67
N PHE A 285 -1.56 -7.35 -17.84
CA PHE A 285 -0.51 -8.22 -18.39
C PHE A 285 0.08 -7.68 -19.70
N ASN A 286 -0.76 -7.09 -20.55
CA ASN A 286 -0.33 -6.52 -21.83
C ASN A 286 0.84 -5.53 -21.71
N CYS A 287 1.01 -4.85 -20.58
CA CYS A 287 2.15 -3.96 -20.35
C CYS A 287 3.46 -4.76 -20.25
N LEU A 288 3.45 -5.87 -19.49
CA LEU A 288 4.62 -6.74 -19.34
C LEU A 288 4.91 -7.49 -20.63
N LEU A 289 3.87 -7.99 -21.30
CA LEU A 289 3.99 -8.68 -22.58
C LEU A 289 4.59 -7.78 -23.66
N ALA A 290 4.24 -6.49 -23.70
CA ALA A 290 4.81 -5.54 -24.64
C ALA A 290 6.32 -5.33 -24.41
N GLU A 291 6.76 -5.23 -23.14
CA GLU A 291 8.17 -5.15 -22.79
C GLU A 291 8.92 -6.43 -23.16
N ALA A 292 8.35 -7.60 -22.89
CA ALA A 292 8.95 -8.89 -23.22
C ALA A 292 9.07 -9.11 -24.74
N LYS A 293 8.04 -8.77 -25.51
CA LYS A 293 8.07 -8.83 -26.99
C LYS A 293 9.14 -7.93 -27.60
N ALA A 294 9.31 -6.72 -27.06
CA ALA A 294 10.37 -5.81 -27.52
C ALA A 294 11.78 -6.37 -27.31
N LEU A 295 11.93 -7.34 -26.40
CA LEU A 295 13.20 -8.01 -26.09
C LEU A 295 13.27 -9.47 -26.59
N HIS A 296 12.24 -9.97 -27.25
CA HIS A 296 12.10 -11.37 -27.68
C HIS A 296 12.21 -12.37 -26.52
N MET A 297 11.58 -12.01 -25.37
CA MET A 297 11.62 -12.78 -24.12
C MET A 297 10.23 -13.23 -23.64
N GLU A 298 9.22 -13.20 -24.53
CA GLU A 298 7.84 -13.55 -24.16
C GLU A 298 7.67 -15.01 -23.70
N GLN A 299 8.55 -15.92 -24.12
CA GLN A 299 8.55 -17.31 -23.69
C GLN A 299 8.81 -17.51 -22.19
N CYS A 300 9.41 -16.51 -21.53
CA CYS A 300 9.65 -16.56 -20.08
C CYS A 300 8.41 -16.19 -19.25
N LEU A 301 7.39 -15.59 -19.87
CA LEU A 301 6.20 -15.10 -19.17
C LEU A 301 5.07 -16.13 -19.18
N THR A 302 4.45 -16.30 -18.02
CA THR A 302 3.21 -17.08 -17.86
C THR A 302 2.15 -16.18 -17.25
N ASP A 303 1.01 -16.00 -17.97
CA ASP A 303 -0.13 -15.21 -17.48
C ASP A 303 -1.21 -16.13 -16.91
N HIS A 304 -1.52 -15.96 -15.63
CA HIS A 304 -2.62 -16.65 -14.95
C HIS A 304 -3.92 -15.83 -14.96
N GLY A 305 -3.89 -14.62 -15.54
CA GLY A 305 -5.03 -13.72 -15.52
C GLY A 305 -5.38 -13.19 -14.13
N TYR A 306 -6.63 -12.78 -13.96
CA TYR A 306 -7.14 -12.36 -12.65
C TYR A 306 -7.56 -13.60 -11.85
N VAL A 307 -6.89 -13.81 -10.73
CA VAL A 307 -7.08 -14.98 -9.86
C VAL A 307 -7.63 -14.55 -8.49
N THR A 308 -8.16 -15.51 -7.74
CA THR A 308 -8.57 -15.30 -6.34
C THR A 308 -7.36 -15.02 -5.43
N ARG A 309 -7.59 -14.50 -4.24
CA ARG A 309 -6.52 -14.29 -3.25
C ARG A 309 -5.82 -15.59 -2.86
N GLU A 310 -6.58 -16.69 -2.76
CA GLU A 310 -6.03 -18.00 -2.44
C GLU A 310 -5.15 -18.54 -3.56
N GLU A 311 -5.58 -18.41 -4.81
CA GLU A 311 -4.78 -18.80 -5.96
C GLU A 311 -3.52 -17.93 -6.09
N ALA A 312 -3.62 -16.62 -5.88
CA ALA A 312 -2.46 -15.74 -5.83
C ALA A 312 -1.48 -16.17 -4.74
N ALA A 313 -1.98 -16.50 -3.53
CA ALA A 313 -1.15 -16.98 -2.44
C ALA A 313 -0.46 -18.32 -2.77
N ARG A 314 -1.15 -19.24 -3.47
CA ARG A 314 -0.54 -20.49 -3.95
C ARG A 314 0.55 -20.24 -4.98
N LEU A 315 0.33 -19.35 -5.95
CA LEU A 315 1.35 -18.96 -6.94
C LEU A 315 2.59 -18.36 -6.25
N GLN A 316 2.36 -17.48 -5.29
CA GLN A 316 3.41 -16.84 -4.50
C GLN A 316 4.18 -17.87 -3.63
N SER A 317 3.51 -18.82 -3.00
CA SER A 317 4.14 -19.81 -2.12
C SER A 317 5.02 -20.81 -2.87
N ARG A 318 4.64 -21.18 -4.10
CA ARG A 318 5.42 -22.10 -4.95
C ARG A 318 6.57 -21.43 -5.71
N SER A 319 6.58 -20.08 -5.77
CA SER A 319 7.66 -19.35 -6.43
C SER A 319 8.96 -19.37 -5.60
N ASP A 320 10.08 -19.19 -6.27
CA ASP A 320 11.39 -19.11 -5.63
C ASP A 320 11.74 -17.68 -5.23
N ILE A 321 11.37 -16.71 -6.07
CA ILE A 321 11.59 -15.27 -5.87
C ILE A 321 10.26 -14.52 -5.92
N PHE A 322 10.06 -13.61 -4.98
CA PHE A 322 8.92 -12.70 -4.96
C PHE A 322 9.28 -11.38 -5.65
N LEU A 323 8.61 -11.06 -6.77
CA LEU A 323 8.87 -9.83 -7.50
C LEU A 323 8.05 -8.66 -6.96
N VAL A 324 8.71 -7.55 -6.70
CA VAL A 324 8.10 -6.27 -6.33
C VAL A 324 8.45 -5.23 -7.38
N LEU A 325 7.43 -4.65 -8.01
CA LEU A 325 7.60 -3.54 -8.95
C LEU A 325 7.15 -2.23 -8.29
N SER A 326 8.02 -1.23 -8.31
CA SER A 326 7.75 0.08 -7.72
C SER A 326 8.42 1.20 -8.52
N TRP A 327 8.32 2.43 -8.02
CA TRP A 327 8.95 3.59 -8.64
C TRP A 327 9.43 4.58 -7.58
N ASN A 328 10.43 5.39 -7.95
CA ASN A 328 10.95 6.47 -7.11
C ASN A 328 11.17 7.70 -7.99
N LYS A 329 10.23 8.63 -7.94
CA LYS A 329 10.18 9.84 -8.76
C LYS A 329 10.11 11.08 -7.87
N LYS A 330 10.54 12.22 -8.37
CA LYS A 330 10.61 13.48 -7.62
C LYS A 330 9.33 13.81 -6.83
N ASP A 331 8.18 13.55 -7.42
CA ASP A 331 6.87 13.86 -6.81
C ASP A 331 6.21 12.65 -6.14
N GLN A 332 6.85 11.48 -6.12
CA GLN A 332 6.30 10.22 -5.61
C GLN A 332 7.40 9.38 -4.98
N LEU A 333 7.82 9.77 -3.79
CA LEU A 333 8.83 9.07 -2.99
C LEU A 333 8.16 8.07 -2.02
N GLY A 334 8.92 7.05 -1.61
CA GLY A 334 8.52 6.12 -0.56
C GLY A 334 7.33 5.24 -0.93
N ILE A 335 7.25 4.81 -2.18
CA ILE A 335 6.17 3.93 -2.66
C ILE A 335 6.46 2.49 -2.25
N LEU A 336 5.95 2.11 -1.09
CA LEU A 336 5.97 0.76 -0.54
C LEU A 336 4.65 0.06 -0.88
N THR A 337 4.65 -0.73 -1.94
CA THR A 337 3.43 -1.44 -2.36
C THR A 337 3.08 -2.58 -1.40
N GLY A 338 1.80 -2.95 -1.31
CA GLY A 338 1.36 -4.09 -0.48
C GLY A 338 2.10 -5.40 -0.81
N LYS A 339 2.61 -5.52 -2.04
CA LYS A 339 3.38 -6.70 -2.49
C LYS A 339 4.69 -6.89 -1.73
N PHE A 340 5.33 -5.82 -1.30
CA PHE A 340 6.52 -5.91 -0.45
C PHE A 340 6.22 -6.66 0.85
N TYR A 341 5.15 -6.29 1.54
CA TYR A 341 4.74 -6.94 2.79
C TYR A 341 4.26 -8.38 2.58
N GLU A 342 3.60 -8.65 1.45
CA GLU A 342 3.24 -10.02 1.05
C GLU A 342 4.48 -10.89 0.82
N GLY A 343 5.54 -10.35 0.22
CA GLY A 343 6.81 -11.04 0.00
C GLY A 343 7.52 -11.38 1.31
N ILE A 344 7.57 -10.44 2.27
CA ILE A 344 8.11 -10.72 3.61
C ILE A 344 7.32 -11.85 4.29
N ARG A 345 5.98 -11.75 4.26
CA ARG A 345 5.10 -12.78 4.82
C ARG A 345 5.32 -14.15 4.19
N ALA A 346 5.59 -14.19 2.90
CA ALA A 346 5.86 -15.44 2.17
C ALA A 346 7.20 -16.09 2.55
N GLY A 347 8.08 -15.36 3.23
CA GLY A 347 9.41 -15.86 3.60
C GLY A 347 10.31 -16.15 2.40
N LYS A 348 10.10 -15.48 1.29
CA LYS A 348 10.86 -15.65 0.04
C LYS A 348 11.81 -14.49 -0.18
N PRO A 349 12.94 -14.69 -0.86
CA PRO A 349 13.77 -13.57 -1.29
C PRO A 349 12.97 -12.67 -2.21
N ILE A 350 13.04 -11.36 -1.96
CA ILE A 350 12.32 -10.36 -2.74
C ILE A 350 13.27 -9.72 -3.74
N LEU A 351 12.91 -9.74 -5.02
CA LEU A 351 13.52 -8.91 -6.05
C LEU A 351 12.67 -7.66 -6.24
N SER A 352 13.17 -6.50 -5.82
CA SER A 352 12.53 -5.21 -6.07
C SER A 352 13.12 -4.54 -7.31
N ILE A 353 12.27 -4.10 -8.24
CA ILE A 353 12.67 -3.30 -9.41
C ILE A 353 12.02 -1.92 -9.28
N ILE A 354 12.86 -0.90 -9.15
CA ILE A 354 12.44 0.47 -8.90
C ILE A 354 12.71 1.31 -10.16
N LYS A 355 11.63 1.75 -10.80
CA LYS A 355 11.71 2.66 -11.95
C LYS A 355 11.75 4.11 -11.49
N GLY A 356 12.58 4.94 -12.13
CA GLY A 356 12.61 6.38 -11.90
C GLY A 356 14.01 6.95 -11.71
N GLU A 357 14.04 8.28 -11.65
CA GLU A 357 15.27 9.05 -11.70
C GLU A 357 15.91 9.32 -10.32
N ILE A 358 15.20 9.05 -9.23
CA ILE A 358 15.68 9.37 -7.88
C ILE A 358 16.32 8.13 -7.26
N PRO A 359 17.62 8.17 -6.89
CA PRO A 359 18.29 7.06 -6.22
C PRO A 359 17.91 6.96 -4.73
N ASN A 360 18.34 5.86 -4.12
CA ASN A 360 18.15 5.57 -2.70
C ASN A 360 16.66 5.57 -2.29
N SER A 361 15.84 4.85 -3.06
CA SER A 361 14.44 4.61 -2.70
C SER A 361 14.33 3.99 -1.31
N GLU A 362 13.18 4.15 -0.67
CA GLU A 362 12.94 3.57 0.66
C GLU A 362 13.07 2.03 0.64
N LEU A 363 12.63 1.36 -0.44
CA LEU A 363 12.85 -0.08 -0.62
C LEU A 363 14.35 -0.42 -0.68
N TYR A 364 15.17 0.39 -1.35
CA TYR A 364 16.61 0.18 -1.38
C TYR A 364 17.22 0.32 0.02
N GLN A 365 16.85 1.37 0.77
CA GLN A 365 17.32 1.58 2.14
C GLN A 365 16.89 0.42 3.09
N ILE A 366 15.65 -0.05 2.94
CA ILE A 366 15.16 -1.21 3.69
C ILE A 366 15.97 -2.46 3.34
N ASN A 367 16.32 -2.67 2.05
CA ASN A 367 17.16 -3.79 1.65
C ASN A 367 18.58 -3.70 2.23
N GLN A 368 19.17 -2.53 2.24
CA GLN A 368 20.49 -2.30 2.85
C GLN A 368 20.49 -2.59 4.36
N ARG A 369 19.38 -2.30 5.03
CA ARG A 369 19.25 -2.54 6.48
C ARG A 369 18.96 -3.99 6.82
N PHE A 370 18.06 -4.65 6.11
CA PHE A 370 17.48 -5.94 6.52
C PHE A 370 17.86 -7.12 5.64
N GLY A 371 18.35 -6.87 4.41
CA GLY A 371 18.75 -7.96 3.50
C GLY A 371 17.59 -8.83 3.02
N TYR A 372 16.51 -8.24 2.51
CA TYR A 372 15.33 -8.99 2.08
C TYR A 372 15.50 -9.73 0.72
N GLY A 373 16.62 -9.60 0.07
CA GLY A 373 16.94 -10.14 -1.25
C GLY A 373 17.73 -9.13 -2.07
N PHE A 374 17.18 -8.66 -3.19
CA PHE A 374 17.85 -7.68 -4.05
C PHE A 374 16.93 -6.50 -4.42
N CYS A 375 17.48 -5.29 -4.43
CA CYS A 375 16.80 -4.09 -4.89
C CYS A 375 17.57 -3.42 -6.03
N TYR A 376 16.99 -3.45 -7.23
CA TYR A 376 17.48 -2.75 -8.39
C TYR A 376 16.82 -1.38 -8.52
N GLU A 377 17.59 -0.33 -8.80
CA GLU A 377 17.11 1.02 -9.09
C GLU A 377 17.58 1.46 -10.49
N GLU A 378 16.65 1.88 -11.35
CA GLU A 378 16.95 2.39 -12.70
C GLU A 378 17.92 3.57 -12.65
N SER A 379 17.81 4.46 -11.66
CA SER A 379 18.71 5.60 -11.44
C SER A 379 20.16 5.21 -11.12
N ARG A 380 20.43 3.96 -10.80
CA ARG A 380 21.74 3.39 -10.47
C ARG A 380 22.08 2.18 -11.35
N ASP A 381 21.55 2.15 -12.57
CA ASP A 381 21.68 1.01 -13.49
C ASP A 381 23.12 0.53 -13.67
N ALA A 382 24.05 1.44 -13.95
CA ALA A 382 25.47 1.09 -14.17
C ALA A 382 26.12 0.32 -13.00
N GLU A 383 25.67 0.56 -11.78
CA GLU A 383 26.16 -0.09 -10.56
C GLU A 383 25.37 -1.35 -10.24
N LEU A 384 24.04 -1.30 -10.34
CA LEU A 384 23.15 -2.36 -9.82
C LEU A 384 22.83 -3.43 -10.86
N PHE A 385 22.97 -3.15 -12.16
CA PHE A 385 22.66 -4.15 -13.18
C PHE A 385 23.61 -5.37 -13.15
N PRO A 386 24.95 -5.21 -12.99
CA PRO A 386 25.82 -6.37 -12.79
C PRO A 386 25.46 -7.19 -11.54
N GLN A 387 25.12 -6.50 -10.44
CA GLN A 387 24.71 -7.17 -9.19
C GLN A 387 23.36 -7.89 -9.33
N LEU A 388 22.43 -7.37 -10.16
CA LEU A 388 21.19 -8.06 -10.51
C LEU A 388 21.48 -9.36 -11.27
N CYS A 389 22.41 -9.33 -12.23
CA CYS A 389 22.84 -10.52 -12.93
C CYS A 389 23.43 -11.56 -11.95
N ASP A 390 24.30 -11.15 -11.04
CA ASP A 390 24.89 -12.03 -10.03
C ASP A 390 23.81 -12.62 -9.11
N PHE A 391 22.87 -11.83 -8.63
CA PHE A 391 21.74 -12.29 -7.80
C PHE A 391 20.92 -13.37 -8.52
N LEU A 392 20.56 -13.13 -9.78
CA LEU A 392 19.76 -14.07 -10.58
C LEU A 392 20.53 -15.33 -10.91
N LEU A 393 21.84 -15.23 -11.20
CA LEU A 393 22.72 -16.38 -11.46
C LEU A 393 22.85 -17.26 -10.22
N GLN A 394 23.09 -16.68 -9.05
CA GLN A 394 23.18 -17.43 -7.79
C GLN A 394 21.84 -18.12 -7.46
N ALA A 395 20.72 -17.42 -7.63
CA ALA A 395 19.41 -18.02 -7.45
C ALA A 395 19.16 -19.19 -8.42
N TYR A 396 19.57 -19.05 -9.68
CA TYR A 396 19.46 -20.12 -10.68
C TYR A 396 20.31 -21.34 -10.30
N ILE A 397 21.59 -21.14 -9.94
CA ILE A 397 22.49 -22.21 -9.53
C ILE A 397 21.93 -22.97 -8.33
N GLN A 398 21.57 -22.26 -7.27
CA GLN A 398 20.99 -22.88 -6.06
C GLN A 398 19.74 -23.69 -6.40
N LYS A 399 18.86 -23.13 -7.24
CA LYS A 399 17.64 -23.84 -7.67
C LYS A 399 17.96 -25.13 -8.44
N MET A 400 18.94 -25.10 -9.33
CA MET A 400 19.32 -26.28 -10.12
C MET A 400 20.02 -27.34 -9.29
N GLU A 401 20.86 -26.95 -8.33
CA GLU A 401 21.66 -27.87 -7.51
C GLU A 401 20.87 -28.42 -6.32
N HIS A 402 20.05 -27.58 -5.67
CA HIS A 402 19.42 -27.93 -4.39
C HIS A 402 17.88 -27.98 -4.45
N GLY A 403 17.28 -27.60 -5.60
CA GLY A 403 15.81 -27.57 -5.78
C GLY A 403 15.10 -26.39 -5.08
N ALA A 404 15.81 -25.65 -4.24
CA ALA A 404 15.30 -24.47 -3.52
C ALA A 404 16.40 -23.44 -3.33
N LEU A 405 16.03 -22.19 -3.02
CA LEU A 405 16.98 -21.15 -2.63
C LEU A 405 17.27 -21.24 -1.13
N ASP A 406 18.52 -21.04 -0.77
CA ASP A 406 18.95 -20.90 0.63
C ASP A 406 18.69 -19.46 1.07
N TYR A 407 17.47 -19.21 1.56
CA TYR A 407 17.03 -17.91 2.06
C TYR A 407 16.13 -18.07 3.27
N ALA A 408 16.44 -17.32 4.30
CA ALA A 408 15.56 -17.11 5.43
C ALA A 408 15.52 -15.61 5.77
N PRO A 409 14.34 -14.98 5.87
CA PRO A 409 14.25 -13.59 6.29
C PRO A 409 14.79 -13.44 7.70
N SER A 410 15.50 -12.33 7.97
CA SER A 410 15.93 -12.03 9.32
C SER A 410 14.75 -11.86 10.27
N GLU A 411 14.93 -12.19 11.55
CA GLU A 411 13.90 -11.97 12.57
C GLU A 411 13.54 -10.47 12.67
N GLU A 412 14.56 -9.61 12.55
CA GLU A 412 14.36 -8.15 12.57
C GLU A 412 13.46 -7.71 11.41
N LEU A 413 13.69 -8.17 10.17
CA LEU A 413 12.83 -7.89 9.02
C LEU A 413 11.40 -8.37 9.27
N SER A 414 11.28 -9.63 9.69
CA SER A 414 9.98 -10.27 9.90
C SER A 414 9.15 -9.56 10.97
N THR A 415 9.79 -9.14 12.07
CA THR A 415 9.12 -8.47 13.19
C THR A 415 8.80 -7.01 12.88
N HIS A 416 9.71 -6.32 12.15
CA HIS A 416 9.60 -4.87 11.91
C HIS A 416 8.30 -4.46 11.19
N PHE A 417 7.80 -5.29 10.28
CA PHE A 417 6.62 -5.03 9.46
C PHE A 417 5.39 -5.85 9.87
N ARG A 418 5.39 -6.52 11.01
CA ARG A 418 4.21 -7.20 11.53
C ARG A 418 3.25 -6.20 12.16
N TYR A 419 1.95 -6.39 11.92
CA TYR A 419 0.93 -5.48 12.44
C TYR A 419 0.82 -5.47 13.96
N ASP A 420 1.13 -6.55 14.67
CA ASP A 420 1.21 -6.53 16.14
C ASP A 420 2.29 -5.52 16.61
N THR A 421 3.50 -5.60 16.07
CA THR A 421 4.61 -4.67 16.37
C THR A 421 4.30 -3.23 15.94
N LEU A 422 3.70 -3.05 14.76
CA LEU A 422 3.32 -1.72 14.27
C LEU A 422 2.22 -1.11 15.16
N THR A 423 1.30 -1.95 15.66
CA THR A 423 0.24 -1.49 16.58
C THR A 423 0.80 -1.15 17.97
N GLN A 424 1.82 -1.88 18.47
CA GLN A 424 2.53 -1.51 19.70
C GLN A 424 3.17 -0.10 19.59
N ARG A 425 3.71 0.24 18.39
CA ARG A 425 4.24 1.60 18.15
C ARG A 425 3.13 2.65 18.16
N LEU A 426 1.96 2.34 17.58
CA LEU A 426 0.79 3.21 17.63
C LEU A 426 0.28 3.36 19.06
N GLU A 427 0.19 2.26 19.81
CA GLU A 427 -0.20 2.24 21.22
C GLU A 427 0.73 3.12 22.08
N ALA A 428 2.05 3.02 21.87
CA ALA A 428 3.03 3.86 22.57
C ALA A 428 2.76 5.36 22.34
N ILE A 429 2.46 5.78 21.11
CA ILE A 429 2.07 7.15 20.79
C ILE A 429 0.78 7.53 21.54
N CYS A 430 -0.24 6.64 21.54
CA CYS A 430 -1.48 6.88 22.25
C CYS A 430 -1.24 7.06 23.77
N MET A 431 -0.39 6.20 24.37
CA MET A 431 -0.05 6.25 25.78
C MET A 431 0.69 7.54 26.15
N GLU A 432 1.67 7.94 25.33
CA GLU A 432 2.40 9.20 25.49
C GLU A 432 1.44 10.40 25.49
N LEU A 433 0.53 10.45 24.51
CA LEU A 433 -0.41 11.56 24.39
C LEU A 433 -1.42 11.64 25.53
N VAL A 434 -1.83 10.51 26.11
CA VAL A 434 -2.90 10.45 27.13
C VAL A 434 -2.33 10.56 28.54
N TYR A 435 -1.17 9.95 28.82
CA TYR A 435 -0.67 9.78 30.19
C TYR A 435 0.62 10.57 30.49
N GLU A 436 1.40 10.97 29.48
CA GLU A 436 2.50 11.88 29.72
C GLU A 436 1.96 13.31 29.75
N GLU A 437 1.76 13.85 30.92
CA GLU A 437 1.56 15.29 31.12
C GLU A 437 2.78 16.01 30.56
N THR A 438 2.58 16.89 29.60
CA THR A 438 3.61 17.82 29.14
C THR A 438 4.09 18.57 30.39
N PRO A 439 5.36 18.46 30.82
CA PRO A 439 5.83 19.31 31.90
C PRO A 439 5.61 20.75 31.45
N GLY A 440 4.79 21.48 32.24
CA GLY A 440 4.41 22.86 32.00
C GLY A 440 5.58 23.86 32.07
#